data_5e0fca4772bb5a0e008b491ae7d62cc4
#
_entry.id   5e0fca4772bb5a0e008b491ae7d62cc4
#
_cell.length_a   1.000
_cell.length_b   1.000
_cell.length_c   1.000
_cell.angle_alpha   90.00
_cell.angle_beta   90.00
_cell.angle_gamma   90.00
#
_symmetry.space_group_name_H-M   'P 1'
#
loop_
_entity.id
_entity.type
_entity.pdbx_description
1 polymer ?
#
loop_
_entity_poly.entity_id
_entity_poly.type
_entity_poly.pdbx_seq_one_letter_code
_entity_poly.pdbx_strand_id
1 'polypeptide(L)'
;PETGARTSNDFVAQFYVPETFRLPNLDKMMTGADGQPVADSCFLNIYHGEYFGDSLAAQKVTVWEVDTARTLSEVVNYSTQTDVSQLLLPAGKAERQTVSYSVFDQTRPQSLVQGNAYYRRLPIPLSQAFGTRLLRHYYAQPAHFANSYEFAHHVCGGFYFRHSGGIGAMLKSDFVTLDV
;
A
#
# COMPACT_ATOMS: atom_id res chain seq x y z
N PRO A 1 -13.49 -18.27 19.74
CA PRO A 1 -13.76 -17.33 20.84
C PRO A 1 -15.04 -17.75 21.53
N GLU A 2 -15.05 -17.70 22.84
CA GLU A 2 -16.15 -18.13 23.69
C GLU A 2 -17.45 -17.35 23.43
N THR A 3 -17.33 -16.14 22.90
CA THR A 3 -18.48 -15.26 22.61
C THR A 3 -19.00 -15.35 21.18
N GLY A 4 -18.33 -16.06 20.27
CA GLY A 4 -18.64 -16.08 18.84
C GLY A 4 -18.41 -14.74 18.11
N ALA A 5 -17.93 -13.71 18.78
CA ALA A 5 -17.67 -12.41 18.18
C ALA A 5 -16.44 -12.47 17.27
N ARG A 6 -16.54 -11.86 16.09
CA ARG A 6 -15.44 -11.68 15.14
C ARG A 6 -15.24 -10.21 14.84
N THR A 7 -14.00 -9.75 14.98
CA THR A 7 -13.59 -8.41 14.55
C THR A 7 -12.77 -8.53 13.27
N SER A 8 -13.09 -7.74 12.28
CA SER A 8 -12.27 -7.54 11.08
C SER A 8 -12.09 -6.05 10.84
N ASN A 9 -10.96 -5.66 10.30
CA ASN A 9 -10.66 -4.27 10.02
C ASN A 9 -10.03 -4.13 8.64
N ASP A 10 -10.64 -3.27 7.83
CA ASP A 10 -10.17 -2.89 6.51
C ASP A 10 -9.92 -1.38 6.52
N PHE A 11 -9.04 -0.88 5.66
CA PHE A 11 -8.81 0.55 5.56
C PHE A 11 -8.46 0.98 4.13
N VAL A 12 -8.59 2.27 3.86
CA VAL A 12 -8.14 2.91 2.62
C VAL A 12 -7.06 3.92 2.97
N ALA A 13 -5.99 3.96 2.18
CA ALA A 13 -4.91 4.92 2.35
C ALA A 13 -4.65 5.68 1.05
N GLN A 14 -4.49 6.99 1.16
CA GLN A 14 -3.90 7.85 0.14
C GLN A 14 -2.47 8.22 0.54
N PHE A 15 -1.67 8.65 -0.43
CA PHE A 15 -0.26 8.97 -0.19
C PHE A 15 -0.04 10.46 -0.01
N TYR A 16 0.75 10.79 1.00
CA TYR A 16 1.31 12.11 1.15
C TYR A 16 2.53 12.26 0.24
N VAL A 17 2.50 13.28 -0.61
CA VAL A 17 3.62 13.64 -1.48
C VAL A 17 4.16 15.00 -1.01
N PRO A 18 5.38 15.04 -0.45
CA PRO A 18 5.99 16.29 -0.02
C PRO A 18 6.33 17.17 -1.22
N GLU A 19 6.22 18.49 -1.09
CA GLU A 19 6.55 19.45 -2.15
C GLU A 19 8.02 19.32 -2.64
N THR A 20 8.88 18.77 -1.81
CA THR A 20 10.28 18.48 -2.13
C THR A 20 10.50 17.14 -2.82
N PHE A 21 9.44 16.38 -3.08
CA PHE A 21 9.55 15.08 -3.74
C PHE A 21 10.19 15.21 -5.13
N ARG A 22 11.25 14.46 -5.36
CA ARG A 22 11.94 14.39 -6.65
C ARG A 22 12.49 12.99 -6.86
N LEU A 23 12.29 12.45 -8.04
CA LEU A 23 13.02 11.27 -8.50
C LEU A 23 14.38 11.67 -9.11
N PRO A 24 15.34 10.75 -9.19
CA PRO A 24 16.61 10.97 -9.88
C PRO A 24 16.41 11.43 -11.33
N ASN A 25 17.42 12.01 -11.96
CA ASN A 25 17.37 12.31 -13.39
C ASN A 25 17.19 11.04 -14.23
N LEU A 26 16.53 11.16 -15.38
CA LEU A 26 16.21 10.03 -16.24
C LEU A 26 17.44 9.22 -16.69
N ASP A 27 18.58 9.86 -16.85
CA ASP A 27 19.87 9.24 -17.18
C ASP A 27 20.41 8.26 -16.11
N LYS A 28 19.87 8.34 -14.88
CA LYS A 28 20.20 7.45 -13.76
C LYS A 28 19.17 6.33 -13.56
N MET A 29 18.13 6.29 -14.38
CA MET A 29 17.07 5.30 -14.26
C MET A 29 17.32 4.12 -15.19
N MET A 30 16.84 2.95 -14.77
CA MET A 30 16.74 1.81 -15.69
C MET A 30 15.77 2.15 -16.81
N THR A 31 16.15 1.81 -18.03
CA THR A 31 15.32 2.01 -19.23
C THR A 31 15.04 0.71 -19.95
N GLY A 32 13.85 0.59 -20.50
CA GLY A 32 13.47 -0.52 -21.37
C GLY A 32 14.07 -0.38 -22.78
N ALA A 33 13.74 -1.32 -23.66
CA ALA A 33 14.18 -1.31 -25.06
C ALA A 33 13.66 -0.09 -25.84
N ASP A 34 12.60 0.55 -25.35
CA ASP A 34 12.01 1.78 -25.90
C ASP A 34 12.68 3.06 -25.37
N GLY A 35 13.74 2.93 -24.57
CA GLY A 35 14.45 4.05 -23.95
C GLY A 35 13.66 4.75 -22.83
N GLN A 36 12.49 4.24 -22.46
CA GLN A 36 11.65 4.79 -21.41
C GLN A 36 11.97 4.15 -20.04
N PRO A 37 11.74 4.85 -18.93
CA PRO A 37 12.00 4.31 -17.60
C PRO A 37 11.16 3.07 -17.32
N VAL A 38 11.78 2.11 -16.64
CA VAL A 38 11.17 0.85 -16.22
C VAL A 38 11.51 0.63 -14.76
N ALA A 39 10.50 0.30 -13.95
CA ALA A 39 10.73 -0.13 -12.57
C ALA A 39 11.31 -1.54 -12.54
N ASP A 40 12.29 -1.77 -11.69
CA ASP A 40 12.77 -3.12 -11.38
C ASP A 40 11.88 -3.81 -10.32
N SER A 41 11.34 -3.02 -9.41
CA SER A 41 10.45 -3.46 -8.36
C SER A 41 9.47 -2.35 -7.95
N CYS A 42 8.36 -2.74 -7.32
CA CYS A 42 7.40 -1.81 -6.72
C CYS A 42 6.75 -2.49 -5.51
N PHE A 43 6.66 -1.77 -4.40
CA PHE A 43 6.10 -2.31 -3.17
C PHE A 43 5.18 -1.32 -2.47
N LEU A 44 4.08 -1.83 -1.91
CA LEU A 44 3.42 -1.21 -0.77
C LEU A 44 4.02 -1.81 0.49
N ASN A 45 4.42 -0.98 1.44
CA ASN A 45 4.93 -1.43 2.72
C ASN A 45 4.01 -0.96 3.84
N ILE A 46 3.47 -1.90 4.60
CA ILE A 46 2.75 -1.60 5.83
C ILE A 46 3.75 -1.65 6.98
N TYR A 47 3.86 -0.57 7.74
CA TYR A 47 4.66 -0.51 8.95
C TYR A 47 3.78 -0.57 10.18
N HIS A 48 4.17 -1.38 11.15
CA HIS A 48 3.46 -1.53 12.41
C HIS A 48 4.41 -1.83 13.57
N GLY A 49 4.13 -1.24 14.73
CA GLY A 49 4.84 -1.52 15.98
C GLY A 49 4.02 -2.41 16.92
N GLU A 50 2.69 -2.36 16.80
CA GLU A 50 1.77 -3.03 17.70
C GLU A 50 0.89 -4.04 16.98
N TYR A 51 0.50 -5.08 17.70
CA TYR A 51 -0.47 -6.09 17.25
C TYR A 51 -1.23 -6.66 18.44
N PHE A 52 -2.34 -7.32 18.15
CA PHE A 52 -3.14 -8.06 19.12
C PHE A 52 -3.32 -9.49 18.66
N GLY A 53 -3.30 -10.46 19.61
CA GLY A 53 -3.56 -11.87 19.37
C GLY A 53 -2.30 -12.71 19.15
N ASP A 54 -2.44 -13.83 18.44
CA ASP A 54 -1.35 -14.76 18.17
C ASP A 54 -0.43 -14.21 17.08
N SER A 55 0.80 -13.90 17.47
CA SER A 55 1.81 -13.32 16.58
C SER A 55 2.25 -14.21 15.43
N LEU A 56 2.07 -15.50 15.54
CA LEU A 56 2.45 -16.51 14.53
C LEU A 56 1.28 -16.92 13.63
N ALA A 57 0.04 -16.50 13.96
CA ALA A 57 -1.13 -16.82 13.16
C ALA A 57 -0.99 -16.28 11.73
N ALA A 58 -1.21 -17.18 10.76
CA ALA A 58 -1.17 -16.79 9.35
C ALA A 58 -2.35 -15.89 9.00
N GLN A 59 -2.05 -14.75 8.42
CA GLN A 59 -3.01 -13.75 7.96
C GLN A 59 -2.88 -13.53 6.46
N LYS A 60 -3.93 -12.98 5.83
CA LYS A 60 -3.89 -12.55 4.44
C LYS A 60 -4.42 -11.13 4.33
N VAL A 61 -3.71 -10.31 3.58
CA VAL A 61 -4.17 -9.00 3.15
C VAL A 61 -4.25 -8.96 1.63
N THR A 62 -5.34 -8.39 1.13
CA THR A 62 -5.49 -8.08 -0.30
C THR A 62 -5.56 -6.58 -0.45
N VAL A 63 -4.82 -6.05 -1.40
CA VAL A 63 -4.82 -4.63 -1.76
C VAL A 63 -5.42 -4.42 -3.14
N TRP A 64 -6.16 -3.32 -3.31
CA TRP A 64 -6.71 -2.87 -4.58
C TRP A 64 -6.45 -1.40 -4.79
N GLU A 65 -6.08 -1.04 -6.01
CA GLU A 65 -5.91 0.34 -6.42
C GLU A 65 -7.27 1.08 -6.45
N VAL A 66 -7.28 2.28 -5.86
CA VAL A 66 -8.39 3.22 -5.87
C VAL A 66 -8.36 4.03 -7.17
N ASP A 67 -9.53 4.28 -7.74
CA ASP A 67 -9.69 5.07 -8.96
C ASP A 67 -9.35 6.55 -8.71
N THR A 68 -8.49 7.13 -9.53
CA THR A 68 -8.14 8.56 -9.46
C THR A 68 -9.34 9.48 -9.70
N ALA A 69 -10.37 9.02 -10.41
CA ALA A 69 -11.62 9.75 -10.59
C ALA A 69 -12.56 9.69 -9.37
N ARG A 70 -12.25 8.85 -8.39
CA ARG A 70 -13.07 8.58 -7.20
C ARG A 70 -12.24 8.59 -5.92
N THR A 71 -11.33 9.55 -5.82
CA THR A 71 -10.45 9.72 -4.65
C THR A 71 -11.25 9.91 -3.37
N LEU A 72 -10.60 9.62 -2.24
CA LEU A 72 -11.20 9.84 -0.94
C LEU A 72 -11.48 11.34 -0.72
N SER A 73 -12.65 11.62 -0.17
CA SER A 73 -13.05 12.98 0.20
C SER A 73 -12.70 13.25 1.65
N GLU A 74 -12.14 14.42 1.93
CA GLU A 74 -11.85 14.86 3.30
C GLU A 74 -13.10 15.12 4.14
N VAL A 75 -14.24 15.33 3.49
CA VAL A 75 -15.51 15.63 4.16
C VAL A 75 -16.41 14.41 4.37
N VAL A 76 -16.02 13.26 3.86
CA VAL A 76 -16.79 12.01 3.99
C VAL A 76 -16.15 11.10 5.03
N ASN A 77 -16.93 10.69 6.03
CA ASN A 77 -16.53 9.66 6.98
C ASN A 77 -16.78 8.29 6.38
N TYR A 78 -15.71 7.59 6.06
CA TYR A 78 -15.78 6.20 5.61
C TYR A 78 -15.97 5.27 6.80
N SER A 79 -16.89 4.32 6.67
CA SER A 79 -17.23 3.36 7.71
C SER A 79 -17.36 1.96 7.13
N THR A 80 -17.61 0.97 7.98
CA THR A 80 -17.87 -0.41 7.55
C THR A 80 -19.11 -0.56 6.65
N GLN A 81 -19.96 0.47 6.56
CA GLN A 81 -21.12 0.51 5.68
C GLN A 81 -20.84 1.15 4.32
N THR A 82 -19.65 1.74 4.15
CA THR A 82 -19.25 2.33 2.88
C THR A 82 -19.07 1.24 1.82
N ASP A 83 -19.74 1.38 0.70
CA ASP A 83 -19.50 0.52 -0.46
C ASP A 83 -18.19 0.88 -1.15
N VAL A 84 -17.11 0.26 -0.66
CA VAL A 84 -15.75 0.51 -1.16
C VAL A 84 -15.61 0.12 -2.63
N SER A 85 -16.43 -0.79 -3.14
CA SER A 85 -16.34 -1.22 -4.56
C SER A 85 -16.50 -0.07 -5.54
N GLN A 86 -17.19 0.99 -5.16
CA GLN A 86 -17.38 2.19 -5.97
C GLN A 86 -16.12 3.08 -6.05
N LEU A 87 -15.18 2.89 -5.15
CA LEU A 87 -13.92 3.62 -5.14
C LEU A 87 -12.83 2.92 -5.96
N LEU A 88 -13.00 1.64 -6.25
CA LEU A 88 -11.96 0.82 -6.84
C LEU A 88 -11.97 0.91 -8.37
N LEU A 89 -10.77 0.83 -8.96
CA LEU A 89 -10.66 0.60 -10.40
C LEU A 89 -11.31 -0.74 -10.77
N PRO A 90 -11.95 -0.82 -11.96
CA PRO A 90 -12.53 -2.06 -12.45
C PRO A 90 -11.53 -3.22 -12.50
N ALA A 91 -12.02 -4.43 -12.27
CA ALA A 91 -11.20 -5.63 -12.40
C ALA A 91 -10.53 -5.71 -13.78
N GLY A 92 -9.23 -6.05 -13.79
CA GLY A 92 -8.40 -6.09 -15.00
C GLY A 92 -7.71 -4.76 -15.35
N LYS A 93 -8.09 -3.65 -14.71
CA LYS A 93 -7.39 -2.35 -14.83
C LYS A 93 -6.65 -1.98 -13.53
N ALA A 94 -7.15 -2.45 -12.40
CA ALA A 94 -6.60 -2.17 -11.09
C ALA A 94 -5.34 -2.99 -10.82
N GLU A 95 -4.36 -2.38 -10.16
CA GLU A 95 -3.35 -3.12 -9.44
C GLU A 95 -4.01 -3.82 -8.26
N ARG A 96 -3.82 -5.14 -8.15
CA ARG A 96 -4.39 -5.96 -7.09
C ARG A 96 -3.42 -7.05 -6.70
N GLN A 97 -3.10 -7.12 -5.41
CA GLN A 97 -2.19 -8.13 -4.87
C GLN A 97 -2.75 -8.75 -3.60
N THR A 98 -2.37 -9.99 -3.33
CA THR A 98 -2.69 -10.69 -2.10
C THR A 98 -1.43 -11.32 -1.54
N VAL A 99 -1.12 -11.05 -0.27
CA VAL A 99 0.01 -11.64 0.42
C VAL A 99 -0.42 -12.33 1.71
N SER A 100 0.28 -13.40 2.06
CA SER A 100 0.16 -14.05 3.35
C SER A 100 1.30 -13.59 4.26
N TYR A 101 1.01 -13.35 5.53
CA TYR A 101 1.99 -12.89 6.51
C TYR A 101 1.65 -13.40 7.92
N SER A 102 2.61 -13.31 8.82
CA SER A 102 2.39 -13.37 10.27
C SER A 102 2.77 -12.02 10.88
N VAL A 103 2.17 -11.65 12.00
CA VAL A 103 2.47 -10.35 12.64
C VAL A 103 3.87 -10.31 13.22
N PHE A 104 4.39 -11.44 13.70
CA PHE A 104 5.77 -11.56 14.14
C PHE A 104 6.71 -11.69 12.94
N ASP A 105 7.82 -10.95 12.95
CA ASP A 105 8.83 -11.04 11.91
C ASP A 105 9.77 -12.23 12.15
N GLN A 106 9.51 -13.30 11.45
CA GLN A 106 10.34 -14.53 11.51
C GLN A 106 11.61 -14.43 10.66
N THR A 107 11.79 -13.35 9.90
CA THR A 107 12.94 -13.16 9.00
C THR A 107 14.12 -12.45 9.68
N ARG A 108 13.93 -11.96 10.91
CA ARG A 108 14.91 -11.20 11.68
C ARG A 108 15.23 -11.87 13.01
N PRO A 109 16.44 -11.67 13.54
CA PRO A 109 16.79 -12.15 14.88
C PRO A 109 15.82 -11.63 15.95
N GLN A 110 15.45 -12.48 16.89
CA GLN A 110 14.51 -12.13 17.96
C GLN A 110 14.97 -10.92 18.79
N SER A 111 16.27 -10.79 19.03
CA SER A 111 16.85 -9.64 19.76
C SER A 111 16.61 -8.29 19.07
N LEU A 112 16.50 -8.29 17.75
CA LEU A 112 16.16 -7.09 16.99
C LEU A 112 14.66 -6.81 17.05
N VAL A 113 13.84 -7.85 16.84
CA VAL A 113 12.37 -7.72 16.75
C VAL A 113 11.74 -7.31 18.09
N GLN A 114 12.37 -7.66 19.20
CA GLN A 114 11.93 -7.28 20.56
C GLN A 114 12.45 -5.91 21.01
N GLY A 115 13.25 -5.23 20.20
CA GLY A 115 13.74 -3.87 20.50
C GLY A 115 12.61 -2.83 20.40
N ASN A 116 12.58 -1.87 21.35
CA ASN A 116 11.55 -0.83 21.41
C ASN A 116 11.50 0.11 20.18
N ALA A 117 12.53 0.11 19.35
CA ALA A 117 12.61 0.93 18.14
C ALA A 117 12.34 0.14 16.84
N TYR A 118 11.94 -1.13 16.95
CA TYR A 118 11.71 -1.95 15.77
C TYR A 118 10.28 -1.78 15.26
N TYR A 119 10.17 -1.32 14.02
CA TYR A 119 8.93 -1.36 13.24
C TYR A 119 9.00 -2.49 12.24
N ARG A 120 8.06 -3.41 12.33
CA ARG A 120 7.92 -4.44 11.30
C ARG A 120 7.47 -3.80 9.99
N ARG A 121 8.17 -4.15 8.93
CA ARG A 121 7.77 -3.86 7.56
C ARG A 121 7.13 -5.09 6.94
N LEU A 122 5.87 -4.99 6.53
CA LEU A 122 5.18 -5.99 5.72
C LEU A 122 5.20 -5.54 4.26
N PRO A 123 6.08 -6.08 3.40
CA PRO A 123 6.13 -5.73 2.00
C PRO A 123 5.03 -6.46 1.23
N ILE A 124 4.32 -5.72 0.40
CA ILE A 124 3.33 -6.24 -0.56
C ILE A 124 3.88 -5.91 -1.96
N PRO A 125 4.42 -6.90 -2.69
CA PRO A 125 4.93 -6.66 -4.03
C PRO A 125 3.79 -6.29 -4.97
N LEU A 126 3.95 -5.19 -5.68
CA LEU A 126 3.08 -4.78 -6.77
C LEU A 126 3.66 -5.21 -8.12
N SER A 127 2.87 -5.15 -9.17
CA SER A 127 3.36 -5.50 -10.51
C SER A 127 4.44 -4.51 -10.99
N GLN A 128 5.43 -5.02 -11.72
CA GLN A 128 6.41 -4.19 -12.41
C GLN A 128 5.73 -3.17 -13.35
N ALA A 129 4.62 -3.59 -13.97
CA ALA A 129 3.84 -2.72 -14.86
C ALA A 129 3.28 -1.51 -14.11
N PHE A 130 2.80 -1.69 -12.86
CA PHE A 130 2.32 -0.59 -12.03
C PHE A 130 3.45 0.39 -11.69
N GLY A 131 4.59 -0.10 -11.20
CA GLY A 131 5.76 0.74 -10.90
C GLY A 131 6.27 1.48 -12.14
N THR A 132 6.37 0.79 -13.28
CA THR A 132 6.76 1.39 -14.56
C THR A 132 5.79 2.49 -15.00
N ARG A 133 4.47 2.29 -14.81
CA ARG A 133 3.45 3.31 -15.07
C ARG A 133 3.69 4.57 -14.24
N LEU A 134 3.98 4.42 -12.94
CA LEU A 134 4.28 5.55 -12.04
C LEU A 134 5.53 6.32 -12.50
N LEU A 135 6.63 5.61 -12.80
CA LEU A 135 7.87 6.24 -13.27
C LEU A 135 7.66 7.00 -14.58
N ARG A 136 7.04 6.37 -15.57
CA ARG A 136 6.76 7.01 -16.87
C ARG A 136 5.86 8.23 -16.71
N HIS A 137 4.86 8.15 -15.83
CA HIS A 137 3.99 9.28 -15.52
C HIS A 137 4.78 10.43 -14.89
N TYR A 138 5.69 10.15 -13.96
CA TYR A 138 6.52 11.19 -13.34
C TYR A 138 7.35 11.96 -14.37
N TYR A 139 8.04 11.27 -15.28
CA TYR A 139 8.88 11.94 -16.27
C TYR A 139 8.08 12.63 -17.39
N ALA A 140 6.87 12.17 -17.66
CA ALA A 140 5.99 12.81 -18.63
C ALA A 140 5.22 14.01 -18.07
N GLN A 141 4.79 13.94 -16.80
CA GLN A 141 3.92 14.91 -16.15
C GLN A 141 4.35 15.15 -14.69
N PRO A 142 5.53 15.73 -14.44
CA PRO A 142 6.04 15.91 -13.09
C PRO A 142 5.16 16.80 -12.19
N ALA A 143 4.33 17.66 -12.79
CA ALA A 143 3.37 18.48 -12.06
C ALA A 143 2.34 17.67 -11.27
N HIS A 144 2.00 16.46 -11.72
CA HIS A 144 1.09 15.55 -11.02
C HIS A 144 1.70 14.92 -9.75
N PHE A 145 2.99 15.17 -9.51
CA PHE A 145 3.71 14.76 -8.28
C PHE A 145 4.09 15.96 -7.41
N ALA A 146 3.53 17.13 -7.67
CA ALA A 146 3.86 18.36 -6.93
C ALA A 146 3.32 18.36 -5.49
N ASN A 147 2.23 17.66 -5.24
CA ASN A 147 1.58 17.52 -3.94
C ASN A 147 0.63 16.33 -3.90
N SER A 148 0.09 16.05 -2.72
CA SER A 148 -0.79 14.90 -2.49
C SER A 148 -2.10 14.95 -3.28
N TYR A 149 -2.66 16.14 -3.50
CA TYR A 149 -3.90 16.31 -4.26
C TYR A 149 -3.70 15.94 -5.73
N GLU A 150 -2.68 16.52 -6.37
CA GLU A 150 -2.35 16.21 -7.77
C GLU A 150 -2.03 14.73 -7.97
N PHE A 151 -1.27 14.16 -7.04
CA PHE A 151 -0.93 12.73 -7.07
C PHE A 151 -2.18 11.84 -6.99
N ALA A 152 -3.07 12.12 -6.04
CA ALA A 152 -4.28 11.31 -5.84
C ALA A 152 -5.23 11.38 -7.05
N HIS A 153 -5.36 12.54 -7.69
CA HIS A 153 -6.31 12.75 -8.77
C HIS A 153 -5.78 12.38 -10.16
N HIS A 154 -4.46 12.28 -10.34
CA HIS A 154 -3.88 12.07 -11.67
C HIS A 154 -2.97 10.84 -11.76
N VAL A 155 -2.43 10.34 -10.65
CA VAL A 155 -1.43 9.28 -10.64
C VAL A 155 -1.94 8.00 -9.99
N CYS A 156 -2.35 8.09 -8.72
CA CYS A 156 -2.82 6.95 -7.93
C CYS A 156 -3.77 7.43 -6.84
N GLY A 157 -5.02 7.03 -6.89
CA GLY A 157 -6.05 7.40 -5.92
C GLY A 157 -5.83 6.81 -4.52
N GLY A 158 -4.83 5.95 -4.36
CA GLY A 158 -4.53 5.23 -3.12
C GLY A 158 -4.78 3.73 -3.24
N PHE A 159 -4.84 3.05 -2.10
CA PHE A 159 -5.13 1.63 -2.03
C PHE A 159 -6.14 1.30 -0.94
N TYR A 160 -7.02 0.37 -1.23
CA TYR A 160 -7.87 -0.30 -0.26
C TYR A 160 -7.18 -1.57 0.25
N PHE A 161 -7.08 -1.71 1.55
CA PHE A 161 -6.47 -2.83 2.25
C PHE A 161 -7.55 -3.62 2.95
N ARG A 162 -7.73 -4.87 2.51
CA ARG A 162 -8.73 -5.77 3.07
C ARG A 162 -8.07 -6.95 3.76
N HIS A 163 -8.49 -7.21 5.00
CA HIS A 163 -8.20 -8.49 5.62
C HIS A 163 -8.97 -9.59 4.88
N SER A 164 -8.27 -10.39 4.09
CA SER A 164 -8.89 -11.37 3.18
C SER A 164 -8.81 -12.82 3.68
N GLY A 165 -8.15 -13.06 4.82
CA GLY A 165 -8.08 -14.39 5.42
C GLY A 165 -7.18 -14.45 6.65
N GLY A 166 -7.34 -15.52 7.42
CA GLY A 166 -6.69 -15.73 8.70
C GLY A 166 -7.56 -15.30 9.87
N ILE A 167 -7.24 -15.86 11.03
CA ILE A 167 -7.88 -15.54 12.31
C ILE A 167 -6.79 -15.56 13.40
N GLY A 168 -7.06 -14.92 14.52
CA GLY A 168 -6.21 -15.03 15.70
C GLY A 168 -5.25 -13.87 15.90
N ALA A 169 -5.02 -13.02 14.92
CA ALA A 169 -4.20 -11.81 15.07
C ALA A 169 -4.80 -10.61 14.33
N MET A 170 -4.43 -9.43 14.81
CA MET A 170 -4.75 -8.15 14.16
C MET A 170 -3.54 -7.23 14.35
N LEU A 171 -3.07 -6.60 13.27
CA LEU A 171 -2.02 -5.59 13.36
C LEU A 171 -2.64 -4.18 13.40
N LYS A 172 -1.95 -3.26 14.06
CA LYS A 172 -2.21 -1.83 14.00
C LYS A 172 -1.24 -1.22 12.98
N SER A 173 -1.76 -0.83 11.82
CA SER A 173 -0.96 -0.12 10.82
C SER A 173 -0.66 1.30 11.31
N ASP A 174 0.61 1.67 11.38
CA ASP A 174 1.04 3.01 11.78
C ASP A 174 1.15 3.92 10.55
N PHE A 175 1.75 3.41 9.48
CA PHE A 175 1.82 4.09 8.19
C PHE A 175 2.05 3.11 7.04
N VAL A 176 1.83 3.59 5.82
CA VAL A 176 2.04 2.85 4.58
C VAL A 176 2.92 3.68 3.64
N THR A 177 3.90 3.04 2.99
CA THR A 177 4.68 3.67 1.91
C THR A 177 4.45 2.97 0.58
N LEU A 178 4.64 3.71 -0.49
CA LEU A 178 4.71 3.22 -1.86
C LEU A 178 6.11 3.46 -2.38
N ASP A 179 6.84 2.39 -2.62
CA ASP A 179 8.24 2.40 -3.05
C ASP A 179 8.33 1.87 -4.49
N VAL A 180 9.08 2.58 -5.35
CA VAL A 180 9.31 2.25 -6.77
C VAL A 180 10.80 2.36 -7.07
#